data_b73feb2eb2531c77a7a090810ddd2c3d
#
_entry.id   b73feb2eb2531c77a7a090810ddd2c3d
#
_cell.length_a   1.000
_cell.length_b   1.000
_cell.length_c   1.000
_cell.angle_alpha   90.00
_cell.angle_beta   90.00
_cell.angle_gamma   90.00
#
_symmetry.space_group_name_H-M   'P 1'
#
loop_
_entity.id
_entity.type
_entity.pdbx_description
1 polymer ?
#
loop_
_entity_poly.entity_id
_entity_poly.type
_entity_poly.pdbx_seq_one_letter_code
_entity_poly.pdbx_strand_id
1 'polypeptide(L)'
;MVIYKKYSVHLARKLEVSMDRKELNDILKIGETVAVEFKRCGNGIESDTYETVCSFLNRFGGDIFLGVLDDGTVLGVPKKAASDMVKNFIKVMSNPALFSPTIYLIPEIIKYDENRIIIHIHIPVSAEVHSYKKVIYDRVDDADVKVTATSQIASMYIRKQNTFTEKRIYPYAKMEDLKLDLLPKIRIMAQNHAGGKHPWSDMNDEELLKSAGLYGRDITTGAEGYNLAAIMLLGKDDTIL
;
A
#
# COMPACT_ATOMS: atom_id res chain seq x y z
N MET A 1 -22.51 17.85 27.18
CA MET A 1 -21.27 17.75 26.38
C MET A 1 -20.33 16.61 26.82
N VAL A 2 -20.55 15.89 27.90
CA VAL A 2 -19.71 14.80 28.41
C VAL A 2 -20.15 13.42 27.89
N ILE A 3 -21.41 13.24 27.53
CA ILE A 3 -21.99 11.95 27.09
C ILE A 3 -21.56 11.60 25.64
N TYR A 4 -21.40 12.58 24.75
CA TYR A 4 -20.97 12.33 23.36
C TYR A 4 -19.53 11.81 23.23
N LYS A 5 -18.61 12.20 24.14
CA LYS A 5 -17.21 11.74 24.14
C LYS A 5 -17.08 10.26 24.52
N LYS A 6 -17.96 9.75 25.36
CA LYS A 6 -17.92 8.35 25.85
C LYS A 6 -18.42 7.36 24.78
N TYR A 7 -19.37 7.77 23.95
CA TYR A 7 -19.92 6.93 22.87
C TYR A 7 -19.02 6.90 21.62
N SER A 8 -18.31 7.99 21.30
CA SER A 8 -17.43 8.02 20.13
C SER A 8 -16.19 7.14 20.32
N VAL A 9 -15.63 7.09 21.55
CA VAL A 9 -14.50 6.22 21.88
C VAL A 9 -14.92 4.75 21.95
N HIS A 10 -16.17 4.47 22.35
CA HIS A 10 -16.68 3.09 22.41
C HIS A 10 -17.06 2.55 21.01
N LEU A 11 -17.56 3.43 20.11
CA LEU A 11 -17.82 3.06 18.71
C LEU A 11 -16.52 2.92 17.91
N ALA A 12 -15.52 3.77 18.13
CA ALA A 12 -14.20 3.65 17.49
C ALA A 12 -13.50 2.34 17.92
N ARG A 13 -13.60 1.94 19.22
CA ARG A 13 -13.09 0.64 19.70
C ARG A 13 -13.84 -0.58 19.14
N LYS A 14 -15.07 -0.40 18.64
CA LYS A 14 -15.89 -1.51 18.10
C LYS A 14 -15.69 -1.71 16.61
N LEU A 15 -14.95 -0.80 15.92
CA LEU A 15 -14.57 -0.89 14.53
C LEU A 15 -13.13 -1.43 14.33
N GLU A 16 -12.31 -1.50 15.38
CA GLU A 16 -11.10 -2.29 15.40
C GLU A 16 -11.52 -3.74 15.67
N VAL A 17 -11.66 -4.52 14.62
CA VAL A 17 -11.81 -5.98 14.71
C VAL A 17 -10.51 -6.49 15.33
N SER A 18 -10.51 -6.77 16.64
CA SER A 18 -9.39 -7.46 17.27
C SER A 18 -9.23 -8.81 16.58
N MET A 19 -8.00 -9.13 16.19
CA MET A 19 -7.67 -10.41 15.55
C MET A 19 -8.25 -11.57 16.36
N ASP A 20 -9.03 -12.43 15.73
CA ASP A 20 -9.60 -13.56 16.44
C ASP A 20 -8.53 -14.65 16.67
N ARG A 21 -8.79 -15.54 17.65
CA ARG A 21 -7.84 -16.58 18.04
C ARG A 21 -7.59 -17.60 16.94
N LYS A 22 -8.56 -17.82 16.06
CA LYS A 22 -8.45 -18.78 14.94
C LYS A 22 -7.54 -18.17 13.88
N GLU A 23 -7.77 -16.91 13.51
CA GLU A 23 -6.95 -16.16 12.58
C GLU A 23 -5.48 -16.10 13.03
N LEU A 24 -5.24 -15.76 14.30
CA LEU A 24 -3.89 -15.79 14.89
C LEU A 24 -3.23 -17.17 14.75
N ASN A 25 -3.95 -18.25 15.11
CA ASN A 25 -3.40 -19.60 15.02
C ASN A 25 -3.12 -20.02 13.57
N ASP A 26 -3.91 -19.57 12.61
CA ASP A 26 -3.69 -19.87 11.21
C ASP A 26 -2.45 -19.11 10.67
N ILE A 27 -2.27 -17.85 11.07
CA ILE A 27 -1.06 -17.07 10.77
C ILE A 27 0.20 -17.73 11.35
N LEU A 28 0.15 -18.13 12.62
CA LEU A 28 1.29 -18.79 13.30
C LEU A 28 1.69 -20.10 12.62
N LYS A 29 0.75 -20.84 12.01
CA LYS A 29 1.02 -22.07 11.25
C LYS A 29 1.60 -21.82 9.87
N ILE A 30 1.17 -20.74 9.20
CA ILE A 30 1.67 -20.36 7.88
C ILE A 30 3.12 -19.89 7.99
N GLY A 31 3.48 -19.19 9.08
CA GLY A 31 4.81 -18.63 9.30
C GLY A 31 5.00 -17.25 8.69
N GLU A 32 6.25 -16.79 8.65
CA GLU A 32 6.63 -15.51 8.05
C GLU A 32 6.38 -15.47 6.55
N THR A 33 6.01 -14.30 6.07
CA THR A 33 5.69 -14.05 4.65
C THR A 33 6.12 -12.63 4.26
N VAL A 34 5.87 -12.25 3.02
CA VAL A 34 6.08 -10.86 2.56
C VAL A 34 5.31 -9.82 3.40
N ALA A 35 4.25 -10.22 4.09
CA ALA A 35 3.36 -9.34 4.89
C ALA A 35 3.19 -9.79 6.35
N VAL A 36 3.91 -10.78 6.81
CA VAL A 36 3.88 -11.26 8.21
C VAL A 36 5.31 -11.43 8.71
N GLU A 37 5.58 -10.89 9.87
CA GLU A 37 6.88 -10.96 10.53
C GLU A 37 6.74 -11.38 11.98
N PHE A 38 7.57 -12.30 12.44
CA PHE A 38 7.67 -12.71 13.83
C PHE A 38 8.93 -12.13 14.46
N LYS A 39 8.82 -11.63 15.68
CA LYS A 39 9.97 -11.09 16.41
C LYS A 39 10.01 -11.65 17.83
N ARG A 40 11.08 -12.34 18.14
CA ARG A 40 11.40 -12.64 19.52
C ARG A 40 11.70 -11.33 20.24
N CYS A 41 10.98 -11.05 21.34
CA CYS A 41 11.19 -9.86 22.14
C CYS A 41 11.54 -10.20 23.57
N GLY A 42 12.48 -9.45 24.14
CA GLY A 42 12.74 -9.38 25.56
C GLY A 42 11.90 -8.28 26.24
N ASN A 43 12.55 -7.41 27.02
CA ASN A 43 11.88 -6.30 27.71
C ASN A 43 11.71 -5.04 26.83
N GLY A 44 12.10 -5.08 25.56
CA GLY A 44 12.06 -3.94 24.64
C GLY A 44 11.91 -4.39 23.19
N ILE A 45 11.59 -3.44 22.34
CA ILE A 45 11.50 -3.62 20.88
C ILE A 45 12.87 -3.26 20.28
N GLU A 46 13.43 -4.17 19.51
CA GLU A 46 14.74 -4.00 18.89
C GLU A 46 14.69 -3.13 17.62
N SER A 47 15.85 -2.65 17.19
CA SER A 47 15.93 -1.67 16.08
C SER A 47 15.47 -2.27 14.74
N ASP A 48 15.71 -3.55 14.51
CA ASP A 48 15.30 -4.29 13.31
C ASP A 48 13.79 -4.32 13.12
N THR A 49 13.02 -4.40 14.22
CA THR A 49 11.55 -4.29 14.16
C THR A 49 11.09 -2.99 13.49
N TYR A 50 11.77 -1.86 13.77
CA TYR A 50 11.43 -0.57 13.13
C TYR A 50 11.89 -0.52 11.66
N GLU A 51 12.91 -1.28 11.29
CA GLU A 51 13.32 -1.47 9.89
C GLU A 51 12.21 -2.21 9.13
N THR A 52 11.65 -3.27 9.72
CA THR A 52 10.49 -4.00 9.19
C THR A 52 9.24 -3.10 9.10
N VAL A 53 8.94 -2.30 10.13
CA VAL A 53 7.83 -1.33 10.05
C VAL A 53 8.02 -0.39 8.86
N CYS A 54 9.24 0.12 8.65
CA CYS A 54 9.55 1.00 7.54
C CYS A 54 9.36 0.31 6.19
N SER A 55 9.85 -0.92 6.03
CA SER A 55 9.71 -1.68 4.79
C SER A 55 8.26 -2.03 4.47
N PHE A 56 7.47 -2.42 5.48
CA PHE A 56 6.04 -2.69 5.34
C PHE A 56 5.25 -1.46 4.92
N LEU A 57 5.47 -0.30 5.57
CA LEU A 57 4.88 0.97 5.17
C LEU A 57 5.22 1.30 3.71
N ASN A 58 6.44 0.99 3.29
CA ASN A 58 6.93 1.28 1.96
C ASN A 58 6.45 0.29 0.89
N ARG A 59 5.92 -0.88 1.28
CA ARG A 59 5.52 -1.93 0.34
C ARG A 59 4.02 -2.24 0.42
N PHE A 60 3.67 -3.34 1.01
CA PHE A 60 2.30 -3.89 1.00
C PHE A 60 1.56 -3.72 2.33
N GLY A 61 2.19 -3.12 3.32
CA GLY A 61 1.75 -3.24 4.70
C GLY A 61 2.04 -4.63 5.25
N GLY A 62 1.49 -4.94 6.41
CA GLY A 62 1.64 -6.26 7.01
C GLY A 62 1.40 -6.27 8.51
N ASP A 63 1.69 -7.39 9.12
CA ASP A 63 1.48 -7.64 10.54
C ASP A 63 2.76 -8.14 11.20
N ILE A 64 3.14 -7.51 12.31
CA ILE A 64 4.29 -7.92 13.13
C ILE A 64 3.80 -8.46 14.45
N PHE A 65 4.30 -9.63 14.83
CA PHE A 65 3.96 -10.30 16.08
C PHE A 65 5.19 -10.39 16.99
N LEU A 66 5.19 -9.61 18.09
CA LEU A 66 6.26 -9.61 19.07
C LEU A 66 6.02 -10.68 20.14
N GLY A 67 7.04 -11.45 20.44
CA GLY A 67 6.98 -12.58 21.36
C GLY A 67 6.74 -13.92 20.66
N VAL A 68 6.96 -13.97 19.34
CA VAL A 68 6.86 -15.16 18.50
C VAL A 68 8.24 -15.45 17.89
N LEU A 69 8.58 -16.72 17.75
CA LEU A 69 9.79 -17.18 17.04
C LEU A 69 9.46 -17.40 15.56
N ASP A 70 10.48 -17.45 14.72
CA ASP A 70 10.38 -17.63 13.24
C ASP A 70 9.61 -18.90 12.85
N ASP A 71 9.62 -19.94 13.72
CA ASP A 71 8.87 -21.18 13.52
C ASP A 71 7.39 -21.09 13.97
N GLY A 72 6.92 -19.91 14.38
CA GLY A 72 5.57 -19.68 14.89
C GLY A 72 5.37 -20.04 16.37
N THR A 73 6.43 -20.49 17.06
CA THR A 73 6.35 -20.81 18.50
C THR A 73 6.15 -19.54 19.31
N VAL A 74 5.07 -19.48 20.09
CA VAL A 74 4.78 -18.33 20.95
C VAL A 74 5.52 -18.45 22.28
N LEU A 75 6.51 -17.58 22.49
CA LEU A 75 7.19 -17.39 23.78
C LEU A 75 6.44 -16.39 24.67
N GLY A 76 5.83 -15.41 24.05
CA GLY A 76 5.23 -14.25 24.70
C GLY A 76 6.24 -13.15 25.03
N VAL A 77 5.70 -11.97 25.38
CA VAL A 77 6.47 -10.84 25.93
C VAL A 77 6.25 -10.75 27.44
N PRO A 78 7.21 -10.19 28.21
CA PRO A 78 7.03 -10.01 29.64
C PRO A 78 5.83 -9.12 29.97
N LYS A 79 4.83 -9.62 30.68
CA LYS A 79 3.58 -8.90 30.99
C LYS A 79 3.80 -7.52 31.59
N LYS A 80 4.84 -7.38 32.47
CA LYS A 80 5.18 -6.11 33.10
C LYS A 80 5.76 -5.09 32.14
N ALA A 81 6.44 -5.52 31.08
CA ALA A 81 7.08 -4.66 30.09
C ALA A 81 6.15 -4.26 28.92
N ALA A 82 5.13 -5.04 28.64
CA ALA A 82 4.29 -4.88 27.44
C ALA A 82 3.70 -3.47 27.28
N SER A 83 3.16 -2.88 28.35
CA SER A 83 2.61 -1.52 28.30
C SER A 83 3.67 -0.45 27.95
N ASP A 84 4.88 -0.60 28.48
CA ASP A 84 5.97 0.34 28.20
C ASP A 84 6.58 0.09 26.82
N MET A 85 6.60 -1.15 26.34
CA MET A 85 6.96 -1.47 24.94
C MET A 85 6.03 -0.77 23.96
N VAL A 86 4.70 -0.85 24.16
CA VAL A 86 3.70 -0.14 23.34
C VAL A 86 3.92 1.38 23.36
N LYS A 87 4.11 1.97 24.54
CA LYS A 87 4.37 3.41 24.68
C LYS A 87 5.66 3.83 23.97
N ASN A 88 6.72 3.04 24.10
CA ASN A 88 8.00 3.31 23.46
C ASN A 88 7.90 3.18 21.94
N PHE A 89 7.17 2.18 21.44
CA PHE A 89 6.88 2.06 20.00
C PHE A 89 6.22 3.34 19.47
N ILE A 90 5.13 3.80 20.11
CA ILE A 90 4.41 5.00 19.70
C ILE A 90 5.35 6.23 19.74
N LYS A 91 6.21 6.35 20.74
CA LYS A 91 7.19 7.44 20.82
C LYS A 91 8.19 7.43 19.67
N VAL A 92 8.67 6.26 19.25
CA VAL A 92 9.59 6.13 18.12
C VAL A 92 8.89 6.51 16.81
N MET A 93 7.68 5.99 16.58
CA MET A 93 6.91 6.24 15.36
C MET A 93 6.48 7.70 15.20
N SER A 94 6.27 8.41 16.32
CA SER A 94 5.90 9.83 16.32
C SER A 94 7.10 10.78 16.42
N ASN A 95 8.33 10.29 16.47
CA ASN A 95 9.53 11.10 16.53
C ASN A 95 10.10 11.37 15.12
N PRO A 96 10.04 12.61 14.59
CA PRO A 96 10.51 12.91 13.23
C PRO A 96 12.03 12.77 13.04
N ALA A 97 12.80 12.73 14.13
CA ALA A 97 14.24 12.44 14.06
C ALA A 97 14.55 10.96 13.85
N LEU A 98 13.60 10.06 14.18
CA LEU A 98 13.74 8.62 14.04
C LEU A 98 12.94 8.09 12.84
N PHE A 99 11.67 8.52 12.70
CA PHE A 99 10.77 8.05 11.65
C PHE A 99 10.26 9.23 10.81
N SER A 100 10.48 9.21 9.51
CA SER A 100 10.09 10.32 8.62
C SER A 100 9.51 9.80 7.29
N PRO A 101 8.29 10.23 6.90
CA PRO A 101 7.30 10.95 7.72
C PRO A 101 6.88 10.15 8.95
N THR A 102 6.44 10.86 10.00
CA THR A 102 5.89 10.18 11.19
C THR A 102 4.54 9.57 10.90
N ILE A 103 4.23 8.47 11.60
CA ILE A 103 2.92 7.80 11.48
C ILE A 103 2.44 7.36 12.87
N TYR A 104 1.13 7.31 13.06
CA TYR A 104 0.53 6.89 14.32
C TYR A 104 -0.01 5.46 14.16
N LEU A 105 0.70 4.51 14.76
CA LEU A 105 0.32 3.11 14.85
C LEU A 105 0.14 2.74 16.32
N ILE A 106 -0.90 1.99 16.63
CA ILE A 106 -1.21 1.57 18.00
C ILE A 106 -1.13 0.05 18.07
N PRO A 107 -0.03 -0.49 18.65
CA PRO A 107 0.09 -1.93 18.87
C PRO A 107 -0.99 -2.46 19.82
N GLU A 108 -1.48 -3.67 19.54
CA GLU A 108 -2.45 -4.39 20.35
C GLU A 108 -1.75 -5.43 21.23
N ILE A 109 -2.12 -5.49 22.52
CA ILE A 109 -1.67 -6.56 23.43
C ILE A 109 -2.70 -7.68 23.39
N ILE A 110 -2.33 -8.83 22.83
CA ILE A 110 -3.20 -10.02 22.69
C ILE A 110 -2.86 -11.04 23.76
N LYS A 111 -3.87 -11.50 24.51
CA LYS A 111 -3.74 -12.63 25.42
C LYS A 111 -3.72 -13.93 24.63
N TYR A 112 -2.56 -14.55 24.50
CA TYR A 112 -2.44 -15.84 23.80
C TYR A 112 -2.97 -16.99 24.65
N ASP A 113 -2.55 -17.08 25.93
CA ASP A 113 -3.07 -18.01 26.94
C ASP A 113 -2.99 -17.41 28.35
N GLU A 114 -3.18 -18.22 29.39
CA GLU A 114 -3.17 -17.77 30.79
C GLU A 114 -1.81 -17.13 31.18
N ASN A 115 -0.72 -17.60 30.59
CA ASN A 115 0.63 -17.20 30.98
C ASN A 115 1.31 -16.28 29.96
N ARG A 116 0.95 -16.34 28.67
CA ARG A 116 1.61 -15.66 27.58
C ARG A 116 0.72 -14.59 26.96
N ILE A 117 1.34 -13.45 26.69
CA ILE A 117 0.80 -12.36 25.88
C ILE A 117 1.77 -12.07 24.75
N ILE A 118 1.26 -11.60 23.63
CA ILE A 118 2.02 -11.12 22.48
C ILE A 118 1.62 -9.67 22.19
N ILE A 119 2.44 -8.97 21.43
CA ILE A 119 2.06 -7.65 20.92
C ILE A 119 1.94 -7.77 19.42
N HIS A 120 0.79 -7.40 18.88
CA HIS A 120 0.50 -7.33 17.46
C HIS A 120 0.57 -5.88 16.98
N ILE A 121 1.23 -5.67 15.85
CA ILE A 121 1.35 -4.36 15.20
C ILE A 121 0.87 -4.52 13.77
N HIS A 122 -0.33 -4.00 13.49
CA HIS A 122 -0.82 -3.88 12.12
C HIS A 122 -0.24 -2.63 11.45
N ILE A 123 0.37 -2.81 10.29
CA ILE A 123 1.02 -1.76 9.52
C ILE A 123 0.29 -1.60 8.19
N PRO A 124 -0.44 -0.49 7.98
CA PRO A 124 -1.13 -0.24 6.71
C PRO A 124 -0.14 0.10 5.60
N VAL A 125 -0.59 -0.03 4.36
CA VAL A 125 0.14 0.54 3.23
C VAL A 125 0.10 2.06 3.35
N SER A 126 1.26 2.71 3.34
CA SER A 126 1.34 4.18 3.34
C SER A 126 1.32 4.74 1.92
N ALA A 127 0.76 5.94 1.75
CA ALA A 127 0.85 6.70 0.51
C ALA A 127 2.21 7.43 0.36
N GLU A 128 3.03 7.46 1.42
CA GLU A 128 4.33 8.15 1.44
C GLU A 128 5.48 7.15 1.53
N VAL A 129 6.68 7.61 1.16
CA VAL A 129 7.92 6.86 1.36
C VAL A 129 8.49 7.22 2.72
N HIS A 130 8.59 6.23 3.58
CA HIS A 130 9.11 6.37 4.95
C HIS A 130 10.59 6.01 5.04
N SER A 131 11.26 6.62 6.02
CA SER A 131 12.62 6.28 6.42
C SER A 131 12.71 6.10 7.93
N TYR A 132 13.52 5.14 8.38
CA TYR A 132 13.89 4.96 9.78
C TYR A 132 15.36 5.32 9.96
N LYS A 133 15.67 6.21 10.90
CA LYS A 133 17.02 6.77 11.11
C LYS A 133 17.67 7.26 9.81
N LYS A 134 16.88 7.93 8.96
CA LYS A 134 17.30 8.46 7.63
C LYS A 134 17.63 7.38 6.58
N VAL A 135 17.33 6.11 6.85
CA VAL A 135 17.50 5.00 5.89
C VAL A 135 16.12 4.57 5.41
N ILE A 136 15.97 4.45 4.09
CA ILE A 136 14.77 3.91 3.46
C ILE A 136 14.93 2.39 3.38
N TYR A 137 13.91 1.65 3.79
CA TYR A 137 13.83 0.20 3.67
C TYR A 137 12.68 -0.18 2.75
N ASP A 138 12.86 -1.19 1.93
CA ASP A 138 11.81 -1.81 1.12
C ASP A 138 11.74 -3.31 1.42
N ARG A 139 10.56 -3.91 1.30
CA ARG A 139 10.36 -5.35 1.52
C ARG A 139 10.58 -6.09 0.21
N VAL A 140 11.52 -7.02 0.20
CA VAL A 140 11.82 -7.90 -0.93
C VAL A 140 11.73 -9.33 -0.42
N ASP A 141 10.66 -10.01 -0.80
CA ASP A 141 10.27 -11.30 -0.22
C ASP A 141 10.08 -11.17 1.30
N ASP A 142 10.83 -11.86 2.13
CA ASP A 142 10.83 -11.79 3.59
C ASP A 142 11.96 -10.91 4.17
N ALA A 143 12.72 -10.21 3.32
CA ALA A 143 13.86 -9.40 3.74
C ALA A 143 13.60 -7.89 3.72
N ASP A 144 14.12 -7.19 4.74
CA ASP A 144 14.13 -5.73 4.82
C ASP A 144 15.41 -5.18 4.18
N VAL A 145 15.30 -4.68 2.96
CA VAL A 145 16.44 -4.25 2.15
C VAL A 145 16.62 -2.73 2.24
N LYS A 146 17.84 -2.29 2.54
CA LYS A 146 18.20 -0.85 2.49
C LYS A 146 18.22 -0.35 1.06
N VAL A 147 17.47 0.71 0.79
CA VAL A 147 17.40 1.33 -0.53
C VAL A 147 18.27 2.58 -0.54
N THR A 148 19.37 2.53 -1.30
CA THR A 148 20.33 3.63 -1.39
C THR A 148 20.43 4.24 -2.78
N ALA A 149 20.05 3.48 -3.82
CA ALA A 149 20.12 3.95 -5.21
C ALA A 149 19.02 4.97 -5.48
N THR A 150 19.38 6.14 -5.97
CA THR A 150 18.46 7.24 -6.26
C THR A 150 17.34 6.84 -7.23
N SER A 151 17.64 6.00 -8.23
CA SER A 151 16.64 5.49 -9.17
C SER A 151 15.60 4.60 -8.50
N GLN A 152 16.00 3.75 -7.55
CA GLN A 152 15.08 2.91 -6.78
C GLN A 152 14.20 3.76 -5.87
N ILE A 153 14.79 4.76 -5.20
CA ILE A 153 14.04 5.71 -4.36
C ILE A 153 13.01 6.47 -5.21
N ALA A 154 13.38 6.97 -6.38
CA ALA A 154 12.46 7.63 -7.30
C ALA A 154 11.30 6.71 -7.72
N SER A 155 11.59 5.45 -8.03
CA SER A 155 10.57 4.44 -8.37
C SER A 155 9.62 4.17 -7.20
N MET A 156 10.11 4.19 -5.95
CA MET A 156 9.26 4.05 -4.76
C MET A 156 8.29 5.24 -4.62
N TYR A 157 8.75 6.48 -4.83
CA TYR A 157 7.87 7.65 -4.82
C TYR A 157 6.81 7.57 -5.92
N ILE A 158 7.17 7.19 -7.15
CA ILE A 158 6.21 7.02 -8.26
C ILE A 158 5.17 5.96 -7.90
N ARG A 159 5.58 4.82 -7.36
CA ARG A 159 4.69 3.73 -6.92
C ARG A 159 3.70 4.19 -5.85
N LYS A 160 4.15 5.05 -4.90
CA LYS A 160 3.33 5.55 -3.80
C LYS A 160 2.32 6.63 -4.22
N GLN A 161 2.63 7.40 -5.24
CA GLN A 161 1.76 8.48 -5.69
C GLN A 161 0.43 8.01 -6.30
N ASN A 162 0.20 6.68 -6.45
CA ASN A 162 -0.94 6.13 -7.20
C ASN A 162 -1.11 6.79 -8.58
N THR A 163 -0.04 7.38 -9.10
CA THR A 163 -0.02 7.98 -10.42
C THR A 163 0.02 6.81 -11.40
N PHE A 164 -1.14 6.45 -11.89
CA PHE A 164 -1.25 5.63 -13.08
C PHE A 164 -0.61 6.44 -14.19
N THR A 165 0.66 6.18 -14.47
CA THR A 165 1.44 6.94 -15.47
C THR A 165 0.74 6.95 -16.83
N GLU A 166 0.01 5.85 -17.13
CA GLU A 166 -0.80 5.73 -18.33
C GLU A 166 -1.97 6.72 -18.40
N LYS A 167 -2.43 7.27 -17.28
CA LYS A 167 -3.47 8.32 -17.18
C LYS A 167 -2.92 9.73 -17.33
N ARG A 168 -1.58 9.90 -17.37
CA ARG A 168 -0.98 11.22 -17.55
C ARG A 168 -1.45 11.86 -18.86
N ILE A 169 -2.03 13.05 -18.77
CA ILE A 169 -2.56 13.80 -19.91
C ILE A 169 -1.41 14.49 -20.67
N TYR A 170 -1.49 14.42 -21.99
CA TYR A 170 -0.63 15.13 -22.94
C TYR A 170 -1.48 16.16 -23.68
N PRO A 171 -1.59 17.40 -23.19
CA PRO A 171 -2.56 18.39 -23.68
C PRO A 171 -2.33 18.81 -25.12
N TYR A 172 -1.12 18.60 -25.65
CA TYR A 172 -0.76 18.96 -27.02
C TYR A 172 -0.93 17.80 -28.01
N ALA A 173 -1.17 16.57 -27.51
CA ALA A 173 -1.47 15.45 -28.37
C ALA A 173 -2.87 15.61 -29.00
N LYS A 174 -2.96 15.39 -30.30
CA LYS A 174 -4.18 15.53 -31.07
C LYS A 174 -4.62 14.19 -31.65
N MET A 175 -5.86 14.15 -32.15
CA MET A 175 -6.40 12.95 -32.79
C MET A 175 -5.60 12.53 -34.03
N GLU A 176 -5.03 13.52 -34.74
CA GLU A 176 -4.16 13.30 -35.92
C GLU A 176 -2.83 12.59 -35.59
N ASP A 177 -2.41 12.60 -34.32
CA ASP A 177 -1.20 11.92 -33.86
C ASP A 177 -1.45 10.41 -33.60
N LEU A 178 -2.70 9.95 -33.70
CA LEU A 178 -3.11 8.58 -33.44
C LEU A 178 -3.35 7.80 -34.75
N LYS A 179 -3.08 6.48 -34.70
CA LYS A 179 -3.36 5.50 -35.78
C LYS A 179 -4.85 5.12 -35.74
N LEU A 180 -5.72 5.98 -36.27
CA LEU A 180 -7.18 5.77 -36.23
C LEU A 180 -7.65 4.58 -37.07
N ASP A 181 -6.84 4.15 -38.02
CA ASP A 181 -7.06 2.95 -38.84
C ASP A 181 -7.13 1.65 -38.01
N LEU A 182 -6.66 1.68 -36.76
CA LEU A 182 -6.78 0.56 -35.81
C LEU A 182 -8.17 0.48 -35.11
N LEU A 183 -8.93 1.59 -35.09
CA LEU A 183 -10.21 1.64 -34.37
C LEU A 183 -11.27 0.65 -34.90
N PRO A 184 -11.42 0.42 -36.21
CA PRO A 184 -12.33 -0.62 -36.71
C PRO A 184 -12.01 -1.99 -36.19
N LYS A 185 -10.72 -2.36 -36.08
CA LYS A 185 -10.28 -3.64 -35.53
C LYS A 185 -10.59 -3.75 -34.03
N ILE A 186 -10.39 -2.65 -33.30
CA ILE A 186 -10.69 -2.57 -31.85
C ILE A 186 -12.19 -2.78 -31.61
N ARG A 187 -13.07 -2.18 -32.43
CA ARG A 187 -14.53 -2.40 -32.36
C ARG A 187 -14.90 -3.87 -32.53
N ILE A 188 -14.32 -4.53 -33.55
CA ILE A 188 -14.55 -5.97 -33.80
C ILE A 188 -14.08 -6.80 -32.61
N MET A 189 -12.90 -6.52 -32.05
CA MET A 189 -12.37 -7.24 -30.88
C MET A 189 -13.27 -7.07 -29.67
N ALA A 190 -13.79 -5.86 -29.43
CA ALA A 190 -14.71 -5.58 -28.31
C ALA A 190 -16.03 -6.34 -28.47
N GLN A 191 -16.61 -6.38 -29.70
CA GLN A 191 -17.80 -7.17 -29.98
C GLN A 191 -17.59 -8.67 -29.75
N ASN A 192 -16.47 -9.22 -30.22
CA ASN A 192 -16.14 -10.63 -30.04
C ASN A 192 -15.97 -10.97 -28.54
N HIS A 193 -15.31 -10.10 -27.79
CA HIS A 193 -15.12 -10.30 -26.36
C HIS A 193 -16.45 -10.23 -25.58
N ALA A 194 -17.37 -9.36 -25.99
CA ALA A 194 -18.69 -9.22 -25.38
C ALA A 194 -19.68 -10.34 -25.79
N GLY A 195 -19.33 -11.18 -26.76
CA GLY A 195 -20.21 -12.23 -27.28
C GLY A 195 -21.42 -11.67 -28.05
N GLY A 196 -21.36 -10.41 -28.53
CA GLY A 196 -22.47 -9.77 -29.25
C GLY A 196 -22.25 -8.28 -29.46
N LYS A 197 -23.35 -7.52 -29.51
CA LYS A 197 -23.27 -6.07 -29.73
C LYS A 197 -22.55 -5.36 -28.58
N HIS A 198 -21.52 -4.56 -28.91
CA HIS A 198 -20.79 -3.74 -27.95
C HIS A 198 -21.12 -2.24 -28.19
N PRO A 199 -21.27 -1.40 -27.16
CA PRO A 199 -21.59 0.04 -27.29
C PRO A 199 -20.66 0.80 -28.25
N TRP A 200 -19.39 0.41 -28.33
CA TRP A 200 -18.40 1.04 -29.23
C TRP A 200 -18.73 0.89 -30.72
N SER A 201 -19.63 -0.02 -31.08
CA SER A 201 -20.06 -0.21 -32.48
C SER A 201 -20.80 1.01 -33.03
N ASP A 202 -21.56 1.69 -32.18
CA ASP A 202 -22.42 2.82 -32.53
C ASP A 202 -21.80 4.21 -32.23
N MET A 203 -20.62 4.21 -31.56
CA MET A 203 -19.89 5.43 -31.22
C MET A 203 -19.02 5.90 -32.37
N ASN A 204 -18.88 7.23 -32.55
CA ASN A 204 -17.82 7.77 -33.41
C ASN A 204 -16.44 7.55 -32.74
N ASP A 205 -15.34 7.89 -33.45
CA ASP A 205 -13.99 7.60 -32.99
C ASP A 205 -13.63 8.39 -31.70
N GLU A 206 -14.07 9.66 -31.59
CA GLU A 206 -13.83 10.48 -30.42
C GLU A 206 -14.59 9.95 -29.20
N GLU A 207 -15.86 9.58 -29.38
CA GLU A 207 -16.67 8.98 -28.32
C GLU A 207 -16.10 7.64 -27.85
N LEU A 208 -15.60 6.82 -28.79
CA LEU A 208 -14.93 5.56 -28.44
C LEU A 208 -13.69 5.82 -27.62
N LEU A 209 -12.81 6.74 -28.01
CA LEU A 209 -11.58 7.06 -27.30
C LEU A 209 -11.87 7.60 -25.89
N LYS A 210 -12.91 8.44 -25.72
CA LYS A 210 -13.39 8.91 -24.41
C LYS A 210 -13.94 7.75 -23.57
N SER A 211 -14.78 6.91 -24.15
CA SER A 211 -15.38 5.75 -23.49
C SER A 211 -14.32 4.70 -23.09
N ALA A 212 -13.25 4.57 -23.87
CA ALA A 212 -12.12 3.71 -23.57
C ALA A 212 -11.18 4.28 -22.48
N GLY A 213 -11.45 5.51 -22.01
CA GLY A 213 -10.60 6.17 -21.02
C GLY A 213 -9.25 6.64 -21.57
N LEU A 214 -9.13 6.80 -22.89
CA LEU A 214 -7.92 7.25 -23.60
C LEU A 214 -7.85 8.77 -23.77
N TYR A 215 -8.96 9.47 -23.57
CA TYR A 215 -9.09 10.91 -23.50
C TYR A 215 -9.80 11.31 -22.21
N GLY A 216 -9.31 12.34 -21.53
CA GLY A 216 -9.91 12.77 -20.29
C GLY A 216 -9.38 14.12 -19.81
N ARG A 217 -9.77 14.48 -18.59
CA ARG A 217 -9.35 15.69 -17.92
C ARG A 217 -8.68 15.35 -16.58
N ASP A 218 -7.52 15.91 -16.33
CA ASP A 218 -6.88 15.88 -15.03
C ASP A 218 -7.53 16.95 -14.14
N ILE A 219 -8.21 16.51 -13.10
CA ILE A 219 -8.94 17.38 -12.16
C ILE A 219 -7.98 18.27 -11.35
N THR A 220 -6.75 17.82 -11.13
CA THR A 220 -5.74 18.53 -10.33
C THR A 220 -5.13 19.70 -11.10
N THR A 221 -4.75 19.45 -12.36
CA THR A 221 -4.08 20.44 -13.21
C THR A 221 -5.03 21.18 -14.12
N GLY A 222 -6.25 20.64 -14.33
CA GLY A 222 -7.21 21.13 -15.33
C GLY A 222 -6.84 20.78 -16.77
N ALA A 223 -5.72 20.10 -17.01
CA ALA A 223 -5.30 19.68 -18.34
C ALA A 223 -6.30 18.68 -18.93
N GLU A 224 -6.65 18.85 -20.21
CA GLU A 224 -7.54 17.97 -20.97
C GLU A 224 -6.83 17.51 -22.24
N GLY A 225 -6.98 16.23 -22.61
CA GLY A 225 -6.31 15.66 -23.78
C GLY A 225 -6.21 14.15 -23.74
N TYR A 226 -5.44 13.62 -24.68
CA TYR A 226 -5.08 12.20 -24.73
C TYR A 226 -4.08 11.87 -23.63
N ASN A 227 -4.23 10.70 -23.02
CA ASN A 227 -3.32 10.24 -21.98
C ASN A 227 -2.19 9.36 -22.57
N LEU A 228 -1.23 8.99 -21.72
CA LEU A 228 -0.10 8.15 -22.15
C LEU A 228 -0.56 6.81 -22.73
N ALA A 229 -1.63 6.20 -22.19
CA ALA A 229 -2.16 4.96 -22.73
C ALA A 229 -2.63 5.13 -24.19
N ALA A 230 -3.28 6.25 -24.52
CA ALA A 230 -3.67 6.54 -25.90
C ALA A 230 -2.46 6.61 -26.83
N ILE A 231 -1.40 7.31 -26.39
CA ILE A 231 -0.17 7.47 -27.16
C ILE A 231 0.54 6.13 -27.33
N MET A 232 0.66 5.35 -26.27
CA MET A 232 1.34 4.04 -26.32
C MET A 232 0.59 3.00 -27.17
N LEU A 233 -0.75 3.03 -27.15
CA LEU A 233 -1.57 2.04 -27.87
C LEU A 233 -1.83 2.44 -29.33
N LEU A 234 -1.99 3.73 -29.58
CA LEU A 234 -2.49 4.25 -30.85
C LEU A 234 -1.58 5.32 -31.44
N GLY A 235 -0.53 5.79 -30.76
CA GLY A 235 0.36 6.81 -31.28
C GLY A 235 1.05 6.39 -32.58
N LYS A 236 1.24 7.34 -33.49
CA LYS A 236 2.08 7.16 -34.66
C LYS A 236 3.55 7.06 -34.23
N ASP A 237 4.40 6.49 -35.07
CA ASP A 237 5.80 6.20 -34.69
C ASP A 237 6.59 7.49 -34.38
N ASP A 238 6.25 8.60 -35.02
CA ASP A 238 6.79 9.93 -34.77
C ASP A 238 6.23 10.62 -33.52
N THR A 239 5.13 10.12 -32.98
CA THR A 239 4.51 10.60 -31.74
C THR A 239 5.08 9.89 -30.51
N ILE A 240 5.63 8.67 -30.68
CA ILE A 240 6.13 7.81 -29.60
C ILE A 240 7.62 8.10 -29.29
N LEU A 241 8.34 8.71 -30.21
CA LEU A 241 9.76 9.11 -30.05
C LEU A 241 9.91 10.38 -29.22
#